data_2ca3293811372e3deae0aee83f181281
#
_entry.id   2ca3293811372e3deae0aee83f181281
#
_cell.length_a   1.000
_cell.length_b   1.000
_cell.length_c   1.000
_cell.angle_alpha   90.00
_cell.angle_beta   90.00
_cell.angle_gamma   90.00
#
_symmetry.space_group_name_H-M   'P 1'
#
loop_
_entity.id
_entity.type
_entity.pdbx_description
1 polymer ?
#
loop_
_entity_poly.entity_id
_entity_poly.type
_entity_poly.pdbx_seq_one_letter_code
_entity_poly.pdbx_strand_id
1 'polypeptide(L)'
;MFNNASRIGFKGVEDLGGGLKAGFQLESGFASDTGAGTGWPGLPSSTGINFGRQSEVNLSGGFGMVRLGNFIPESYYATSDFVGMHNHETGSSSDALYQDPVWFNGLGTKNKIGYRTPSFGGLTVDASVNLHENAAGTNNKNGYDLAANYNVGDLALGAGYSQVDDDKQLGLRALYTFGQFTVGGYYQRNDETLRGTRNNFRLAGMYALGASEFHLNVGRANSWSNRSDSAATQYTLGYNYNLSKRTKVYTYYTRINNGGNARYGDVSAAGNDFSSFAVGVRHNF
;
A
#
# COMPACT_ATOMS: atom_id res chain seq x y z
N MET A 1 18.89 11.39 -8.65
CA MET A 1 17.78 10.63 -9.28
C MET A 1 16.95 10.04 -8.14
N PHE A 2 15.62 10.09 -8.24
CA PHE A 2 14.75 9.49 -7.21
C PHE A 2 14.24 8.16 -7.73
N ASN A 3 14.44 7.10 -6.98
CA ASN A 3 13.92 5.77 -7.30
C ASN A 3 12.47 5.66 -6.82
N ASN A 4 11.55 5.33 -7.72
CA ASN A 4 10.13 5.20 -7.40
C ASN A 4 9.69 3.74 -7.47
N ALA A 5 10.11 2.95 -6.49
CA ALA A 5 9.81 1.52 -6.35
C ALA A 5 10.24 0.64 -7.53
N SER A 6 11.43 0.91 -8.12
CA SER A 6 12.02 0.00 -9.10
C SER A 6 12.22 -1.38 -8.48
N ARG A 7 11.79 -2.43 -9.18
CA ARG A 7 11.75 -3.79 -8.65
C ARG A 7 11.94 -4.84 -9.73
N ILE A 8 12.47 -5.99 -9.33
CA ILE A 8 12.56 -7.20 -10.13
C ILE A 8 11.97 -8.36 -9.34
N GLY A 9 11.26 -9.25 -10.00
CA GLY A 9 10.65 -10.38 -9.34
C GLY A 9 10.55 -11.61 -10.23
N PHE A 10 10.37 -12.74 -9.57
CA PHE A 10 10.14 -14.04 -10.17
C PHE A 10 8.88 -14.64 -9.58
N LYS A 11 8.04 -15.23 -10.42
CA LYS A 11 6.88 -15.98 -9.99
C LYS A 11 6.72 -17.24 -10.84
N GLY A 12 6.23 -18.30 -10.23
CA GLY A 12 5.93 -19.54 -10.90
C GLY A 12 4.69 -20.19 -10.33
N VAL A 13 4.03 -21.01 -11.14
CA VAL A 13 2.89 -21.83 -10.76
C VAL A 13 3.06 -23.20 -11.39
N GLU A 14 2.91 -24.25 -10.58
CA GLU A 14 2.88 -25.65 -10.98
C GLU A 14 1.48 -26.19 -10.81
N ASP A 15 0.96 -26.87 -11.83
CA ASP A 15 -0.30 -27.60 -11.74
C ASP A 15 -0.04 -28.99 -11.17
N LEU A 16 -0.59 -29.27 -9.98
CA LEU A 16 -0.44 -30.52 -9.27
C LEU A 16 -1.53 -31.56 -9.66
N GLY A 17 -2.44 -31.21 -10.56
CA GLY A 17 -3.58 -32.02 -10.94
C GLY A 17 -4.79 -31.84 -9.99
N GLY A 18 -5.94 -32.31 -10.43
CA GLY A 18 -7.18 -32.21 -9.63
C GLY A 18 -7.64 -30.78 -9.31
N GLY A 19 -7.14 -29.76 -10.02
CA GLY A 19 -7.42 -28.35 -9.75
C GLY A 19 -6.56 -27.74 -8.65
N LEU A 20 -5.59 -28.48 -8.12
CA LEU A 20 -4.63 -28.02 -7.12
C LEU A 20 -3.39 -27.41 -7.80
N LYS A 21 -2.90 -26.27 -7.31
CA LYS A 21 -1.73 -25.59 -7.82
C LYS A 21 -0.82 -25.14 -6.69
N ALA A 22 0.49 -25.33 -6.86
CA ALA A 22 1.51 -24.72 -6.03
C ALA A 22 2.11 -23.50 -6.74
N GLY A 23 2.41 -22.44 -5.99
CA GLY A 23 3.00 -21.25 -6.55
C GLY A 23 4.04 -20.63 -5.63
N PHE A 24 4.86 -19.74 -6.20
CA PHE A 24 5.77 -18.88 -5.45
C PHE A 24 5.85 -17.49 -6.08
N GLN A 25 6.22 -16.51 -5.28
CA GLN A 25 6.57 -15.18 -5.75
C GLN A 25 7.73 -14.63 -4.92
N LEU A 26 8.74 -14.08 -5.61
CA LEU A 26 9.91 -13.42 -5.04
C LEU A 26 10.02 -12.04 -5.67
N GLU A 27 10.15 -10.97 -4.87
CA GLU A 27 10.29 -9.59 -5.38
C GLU A 27 11.34 -8.82 -4.58
N SER A 28 12.28 -8.20 -5.29
CA SER A 28 13.34 -7.35 -4.76
C SER A 28 13.19 -5.92 -5.27
N GLY A 29 13.24 -4.94 -4.38
CA GLY A 29 13.44 -3.55 -4.75
C GLY A 29 14.90 -3.26 -5.04
N PHE A 30 15.17 -2.32 -5.95
CA PHE A 30 16.52 -1.85 -6.23
C PHE A 30 16.55 -0.36 -6.55
N ALA A 31 17.67 0.28 -6.27
CA ALA A 31 17.94 1.66 -6.68
C ALA A 31 18.41 1.65 -8.13
N SER A 32 17.68 2.35 -9.00
CA SER A 32 17.91 2.32 -10.45
C SER A 32 19.21 3.02 -10.91
N ASP A 33 19.80 3.83 -10.03
CA ASP A 33 21.04 4.58 -10.28
C ASP A 33 22.31 3.87 -9.79
N THR A 34 22.18 3.01 -8.76
CA THR A 34 23.32 2.31 -8.16
C THR A 34 23.23 0.79 -8.26
N GLY A 35 22.05 0.23 -8.55
CA GLY A 35 21.78 -1.21 -8.50
C GLY A 35 21.71 -1.80 -7.10
N ALA A 36 21.87 -1.00 -6.05
CA ALA A 36 21.77 -1.47 -4.67
C ALA A 36 20.34 -1.91 -4.34
N GLY A 37 20.19 -2.94 -3.51
CA GLY A 37 18.90 -3.35 -2.98
C GLY A 37 18.30 -2.25 -2.11
N THR A 38 17.01 -1.95 -2.31
CA THR A 38 16.30 -0.98 -1.48
C THR A 38 15.63 -1.66 -0.29
N GLY A 39 15.67 -1.00 0.86
CA GLY A 39 14.91 -1.41 2.04
C GLY A 39 13.39 -1.32 1.77
N TRP A 40 12.64 -2.08 2.54
CA TRP A 40 11.18 -2.05 2.61
C TRP A 40 10.79 -1.80 4.08
N PRO A 41 9.62 -1.27 4.41
CA PRO A 41 9.23 -1.09 5.81
C PRO A 41 9.51 -2.33 6.65
N GLY A 42 10.32 -2.18 7.71
CA GLY A 42 10.79 -3.26 8.57
C GLY A 42 12.00 -4.07 8.05
N LEU A 43 12.57 -3.71 6.89
CA LEU A 43 13.78 -4.35 6.35
C LEU A 43 14.87 -3.31 6.05
N PRO A 44 16.14 -3.59 6.42
CA PRO A 44 17.24 -2.71 6.08
C PRO A 44 17.52 -2.72 4.57
N SER A 45 18.09 -1.64 4.06
CA SER A 45 18.71 -1.64 2.73
C SER A 45 19.87 -2.64 2.69
N SER A 46 20.07 -3.28 1.55
CA SER A 46 21.14 -4.25 1.33
C SER A 46 22.06 -3.80 0.19
N THR A 47 23.26 -4.36 0.13
CA THR A 47 24.20 -4.08 -0.96
C THR A 47 23.86 -4.82 -2.26
N GLY A 48 22.90 -5.74 -2.24
CA GLY A 48 22.52 -6.58 -3.38
C GLY A 48 21.02 -6.86 -3.43
N ILE A 49 20.63 -7.74 -4.33
CA ILE A 49 19.26 -8.21 -4.46
C ILE A 49 18.85 -8.92 -3.16
N ASN A 50 17.75 -8.50 -2.58
CA ASN A 50 17.07 -9.17 -1.49
C ASN A 50 15.59 -9.28 -1.82
N PHE A 51 14.95 -10.39 -1.55
CA PHE A 51 13.53 -10.59 -1.80
C PHE A 51 12.67 -10.06 -0.64
N GLY A 52 13.05 -8.91 -0.09
CA GLY A 52 12.41 -8.31 1.06
C GLY A 52 11.04 -7.68 0.77
N ARG A 53 10.72 -7.37 -0.49
CA ARG A 53 9.40 -6.87 -0.85
C ARG A 53 8.34 -7.97 -0.81
N GLN A 54 8.68 -9.13 -1.37
CA GLN A 54 7.84 -10.32 -1.32
C GLN A 54 8.70 -11.58 -1.43
N SER A 55 8.39 -12.57 -0.60
CA SER A 55 8.98 -13.90 -0.64
C SER A 55 7.95 -14.87 -0.08
N GLU A 56 7.17 -15.51 -0.95
CA GLU A 56 6.09 -16.39 -0.54
C GLU A 56 6.00 -17.66 -1.36
N VAL A 57 5.44 -18.68 -0.75
CA VAL A 57 4.90 -19.86 -1.41
C VAL A 57 3.41 -19.96 -1.14
N ASN A 58 2.66 -20.55 -2.08
CA ASN A 58 1.22 -20.71 -1.92
C ASN A 58 0.72 -22.03 -2.49
N LEU A 59 -0.42 -22.47 -1.96
CA LEU A 59 -1.20 -23.58 -2.46
C LEU A 59 -2.62 -23.11 -2.73
N SER A 60 -3.13 -23.32 -3.93
CA SER A 60 -4.44 -22.85 -4.35
C SER A 60 -5.25 -23.92 -5.06
N GLY A 61 -6.57 -23.77 -4.99
CA GLY A 61 -7.52 -24.71 -5.59
C GLY A 61 -8.95 -24.22 -5.44
N GLY A 62 -9.92 -25.12 -5.57
CA GLY A 62 -11.35 -24.81 -5.37
C GLY A 62 -11.67 -24.27 -3.97
N PHE A 63 -10.81 -24.52 -3.00
CA PHE A 63 -10.92 -24.01 -1.63
C PHE A 63 -10.43 -22.54 -1.46
N GLY A 64 -9.82 -21.95 -2.46
CA GLY A 64 -9.14 -20.66 -2.36
C GLY A 64 -7.63 -20.82 -2.38
N MET A 65 -6.89 -20.02 -1.57
CA MET A 65 -5.42 -20.00 -1.55
C MET A 65 -4.89 -19.84 -0.13
N VAL A 66 -3.97 -20.71 0.25
CA VAL A 66 -3.13 -20.57 1.46
C VAL A 66 -1.77 -20.02 1.04
N ARG A 67 -1.25 -19.03 1.77
CA ARG A 67 0.03 -18.35 1.52
C ARG A 67 0.91 -18.40 2.76
N LEU A 68 2.20 -18.60 2.56
CA LEU A 68 3.21 -18.60 3.63
C LEU A 68 4.40 -17.75 3.21
N GLY A 69 4.89 -16.90 4.09
CA GLY A 69 6.13 -16.14 3.87
C GLY A 69 6.04 -14.67 4.19
N ASN A 70 6.62 -13.85 3.31
CA ASN A 70 6.71 -12.40 3.42
C ASN A 70 5.85 -11.76 2.33
N PHE A 71 4.77 -11.08 2.70
CA PHE A 71 3.90 -10.36 1.77
C PHE A 71 3.16 -9.20 2.46
N ILE A 72 2.82 -8.18 1.67
CA ILE A 72 2.15 -6.96 2.14
C ILE A 72 0.77 -7.30 2.75
N PRO A 73 0.33 -6.59 3.81
CA PRO A 73 -1.02 -6.71 4.34
C PRO A 73 -2.08 -6.46 3.26
N GLU A 74 -3.06 -7.35 3.17
CA GLU A 74 -4.13 -7.22 2.17
C GLU A 74 -5.10 -6.06 2.51
N SER A 75 -5.19 -5.67 3.79
CA SER A 75 -5.93 -4.49 4.23
C SER A 75 -5.43 -3.20 3.57
N TYR A 76 -4.11 -3.07 3.33
CA TYR A 76 -3.53 -1.97 2.58
C TYR A 76 -4.03 -1.95 1.13
N TYR A 77 -3.98 -3.08 0.44
CA TYR A 77 -4.49 -3.20 -0.93
C TYR A 77 -6.01 -2.98 -1.01
N ALA A 78 -6.76 -3.47 -0.02
CA ALA A 78 -8.20 -3.27 0.02
C ALA A 78 -8.59 -1.81 0.23
N THR A 79 -7.72 -0.96 0.81
CA THR A 79 -8.07 0.42 1.19
C THR A 79 -7.29 1.48 0.43
N SER A 80 -5.97 1.59 0.61
CA SER A 80 -5.21 2.77 0.21
C SER A 80 -4.55 2.66 -1.15
N ASP A 81 -3.97 1.52 -1.49
CA ASP A 81 -3.02 1.38 -2.60
C ASP A 81 -3.57 1.85 -3.96
N PHE A 82 -4.80 1.49 -4.28
CA PHE A 82 -5.40 1.79 -5.57
C PHE A 82 -6.11 3.15 -5.65
N VAL A 83 -6.28 3.86 -4.54
CA VAL A 83 -7.03 5.11 -4.51
C VAL A 83 -6.28 6.24 -5.21
N GLY A 84 -4.98 6.27 -5.10
CA GLY A 84 -4.16 7.28 -5.76
C GLY A 84 -4.27 7.28 -7.29
N MET A 85 -4.52 6.14 -7.90
CA MET A 85 -4.67 5.87 -9.35
C MET A 85 -3.49 6.31 -10.24
N HIS A 86 -2.65 7.23 -9.79
CA HIS A 86 -1.46 7.68 -10.54
C HIS A 86 -0.31 6.67 -10.48
N ASN A 87 -0.52 5.56 -9.78
CA ASN A 87 0.35 4.38 -9.78
C ASN A 87 1.75 4.62 -9.20
N HIS A 88 1.78 5.28 -8.04
CA HIS A 88 3.00 5.50 -7.25
C HIS A 88 2.77 5.15 -5.80
N GLU A 89 3.32 4.02 -5.42
CA GLU A 89 3.30 3.50 -4.05
C GLU A 89 4.38 4.15 -3.19
N THR A 90 5.34 4.83 -3.82
CA THR A 90 6.48 5.49 -3.18
C THR A 90 6.81 6.80 -3.87
N GLY A 91 7.77 7.52 -3.34
CA GLY A 91 8.16 8.83 -3.85
C GLY A 91 7.30 9.95 -3.28
N SER A 92 7.51 11.14 -3.78
CA SER A 92 6.94 12.37 -3.21
C SER A 92 5.44 12.53 -3.42
N SER A 93 4.84 11.76 -4.31
CA SER A 93 3.39 11.80 -4.61
C SER A 93 2.58 10.71 -3.93
N SER A 94 3.24 9.77 -3.26
CA SER A 94 2.56 8.69 -2.52
C SER A 94 1.69 9.23 -1.39
N ASP A 95 0.78 8.40 -0.91
CA ASP A 95 -0.03 8.73 0.25
C ASP A 95 0.81 8.74 1.53
N ALA A 96 1.09 9.94 2.04
CA ALA A 96 1.82 10.13 3.29
C ALA A 96 0.93 9.99 4.54
N LEU A 97 -0.38 9.95 4.38
CA LEU A 97 -1.34 10.01 5.49
C LEU A 97 -1.84 8.65 5.96
N TYR A 98 -1.77 7.62 5.10
CA TYR A 98 -2.14 6.25 5.47
C TYR A 98 -1.20 5.68 6.53
N GLN A 99 -1.73 4.99 7.53
CA GLN A 99 -0.97 4.35 8.61
C GLN A 99 -1.54 2.96 8.87
N ASP A 100 -0.67 1.96 9.00
CA ASP A 100 -1.04 0.58 9.26
C ASP A 100 -0.16 -0.01 10.38
N PRO A 101 -0.73 -0.49 11.51
CA PRO A 101 0.05 -0.97 12.63
C PRO A 101 0.82 -2.26 12.30
N VAL A 102 0.28 -3.14 11.47
CA VAL A 102 0.99 -4.38 11.07
C VAL A 102 2.18 -4.05 10.19
N TRP A 103 2.00 -3.15 9.24
CA TRP A 103 3.05 -2.83 8.27
C TRP A 103 4.18 -2.00 8.88
N PHE A 104 3.83 -0.99 9.70
CA PHE A 104 4.80 -0.01 10.21
C PHE A 104 5.34 -0.32 11.62
N ASN A 105 4.80 -1.31 12.33
CA ASN A 105 5.13 -1.61 13.73
C ASN A 105 6.15 -2.75 13.91
N GLY A 106 7.16 -2.84 13.03
CA GLY A 106 8.29 -3.76 13.16
C GLY A 106 8.02 -5.23 12.79
N LEU A 107 6.78 -5.70 12.77
CA LEU A 107 6.42 -7.01 12.23
C LEU A 107 6.55 -6.99 10.69
N GLY A 108 6.24 -5.84 10.08
CA GLY A 108 6.36 -5.65 8.65
C GLY A 108 5.48 -6.64 7.88
N THR A 109 6.09 -7.30 6.91
CA THR A 109 5.42 -8.25 6.02
C THR A 109 5.80 -9.69 6.27
N LYS A 110 6.67 -9.96 7.26
CA LYS A 110 7.36 -11.25 7.49
C LYS A 110 6.51 -12.25 8.25
N ASN A 111 6.93 -13.54 8.18
CA ASN A 111 6.41 -14.64 8.99
C ASN A 111 4.90 -14.75 8.96
N LYS A 112 4.33 -14.57 7.76
CA LYS A 112 2.89 -14.57 7.57
C LYS A 112 2.36 -15.94 7.15
N ILE A 113 1.19 -16.25 7.71
CA ILE A 113 0.29 -17.28 7.22
C ILE A 113 -0.97 -16.54 6.77
N GLY A 114 -1.37 -16.72 5.53
CA GLY A 114 -2.54 -16.08 4.96
C GLY A 114 -3.46 -17.05 4.25
N TYR A 115 -4.74 -16.72 4.22
CA TYR A 115 -5.74 -17.41 3.45
C TYR A 115 -6.59 -16.41 2.66
N ARG A 116 -6.84 -16.73 1.38
CA ARG A 116 -7.77 -16.01 0.50
C ARG A 116 -8.89 -16.94 0.07
N THR A 117 -10.12 -16.50 0.19
CA THR A 117 -11.28 -17.26 -0.29
C THR A 117 -11.29 -17.35 -1.82
N PRO A 118 -12.02 -18.30 -2.40
CA PRO A 118 -12.49 -18.17 -3.77
C PRO A 118 -13.31 -16.89 -3.96
N SER A 119 -13.49 -16.46 -5.21
CA SER A 119 -14.40 -15.33 -5.48
C SER A 119 -15.85 -15.78 -5.45
N PHE A 120 -16.67 -15.11 -4.67
CA PHE A 120 -18.11 -15.32 -4.53
C PHE A 120 -18.85 -14.12 -5.12
N GLY A 121 -19.24 -14.18 -6.39
CA GLY A 121 -19.95 -13.09 -7.07
C GLY A 121 -19.18 -11.76 -7.06
N GLY A 122 -17.85 -11.80 -7.16
CA GLY A 122 -16.98 -10.63 -7.12
C GLY A 122 -16.40 -10.29 -5.72
N LEU A 123 -16.88 -10.97 -4.66
CA LEU A 123 -16.34 -10.84 -3.30
C LEU A 123 -15.17 -11.80 -3.09
N THR A 124 -14.04 -11.29 -2.60
CA THR A 124 -12.94 -12.07 -2.02
C THR A 124 -12.64 -11.56 -0.63
N VAL A 125 -12.29 -12.47 0.28
CA VAL A 125 -11.87 -12.17 1.65
C VAL A 125 -10.49 -12.75 1.88
N ASP A 126 -9.61 -11.95 2.45
CA ASP A 126 -8.25 -12.32 2.86
C ASP A 126 -8.12 -12.21 4.37
N ALA A 127 -7.49 -13.19 5.00
CA ALA A 127 -7.12 -13.13 6.40
C ALA A 127 -5.68 -13.58 6.57
N SER A 128 -4.90 -12.90 7.40
CA SER A 128 -3.54 -13.35 7.69
C SER A 128 -3.10 -13.03 9.12
N VAL A 129 -2.12 -13.80 9.58
CA VAL A 129 -1.42 -13.59 10.84
C VAL A 129 0.08 -13.45 10.56
N ASN A 130 0.69 -12.42 11.16
CA ASN A 130 2.14 -12.27 11.27
C ASN A 130 2.58 -12.84 12.61
N LEU A 131 3.41 -13.86 12.58
CA LEU A 131 3.94 -14.46 13.80
C LEU A 131 5.17 -13.67 14.27
N HIS A 132 5.23 -13.35 15.57
CA HIS A 132 6.42 -12.77 16.17
C HIS A 132 7.54 -13.82 16.27
N GLU A 133 8.79 -13.37 16.23
CA GLU A 133 9.99 -14.22 16.45
C GLU A 133 10.79 -13.73 17.69
N ASN A 134 10.16 -12.99 18.59
CA ASN A 134 10.83 -12.44 19.75
C ASN A 134 11.03 -13.51 20.82
N ALA A 135 12.14 -13.40 21.54
CA ALA A 135 12.43 -14.27 22.70
C ALA A 135 11.35 -14.11 23.80
N ALA A 136 11.17 -15.16 24.59
CA ALA A 136 10.26 -15.10 25.74
C ALA A 136 10.59 -13.92 26.67
N GLY A 137 9.56 -13.19 27.11
CA GLY A 137 9.70 -12.01 27.97
C GLY A 137 9.86 -10.67 27.26
N THR A 138 9.95 -10.66 25.91
CA THR A 138 9.85 -9.44 25.10
C THR A 138 8.43 -9.28 24.54
N ASN A 139 8.16 -8.21 23.76
CA ASN A 139 6.84 -8.04 23.15
C ASN A 139 6.55 -9.18 22.16
N ASN A 140 5.73 -10.15 22.58
CA ASN A 140 5.37 -11.36 21.84
C ASN A 140 4.00 -11.24 21.18
N LYS A 141 3.71 -10.10 20.56
CA LYS A 141 2.42 -9.86 19.95
C LYS A 141 2.45 -10.22 18.47
N ASN A 142 1.47 -10.99 18.05
CA ASN A 142 1.21 -11.27 16.63
C ASN A 142 0.48 -10.10 15.97
N GLY A 143 0.68 -9.96 14.66
CA GLY A 143 -0.13 -9.07 13.84
C GLY A 143 -1.27 -9.83 13.18
N TYR A 144 -2.42 -9.20 13.02
CA TYR A 144 -3.59 -9.75 12.35
C TYR A 144 -4.01 -8.78 11.24
N ASP A 145 -4.39 -9.34 10.09
CA ASP A 145 -4.85 -8.58 8.94
C ASP A 145 -6.07 -9.27 8.32
N LEU A 146 -7.10 -8.49 8.05
CA LEU A 146 -8.33 -8.93 7.39
C LEU A 146 -8.68 -7.92 6.30
N ALA A 147 -8.99 -8.44 5.11
CA ALA A 147 -9.41 -7.63 3.99
C ALA A 147 -10.60 -8.24 3.26
N ALA A 148 -11.46 -7.41 2.72
CA ALA A 148 -12.52 -7.79 1.82
C ALA A 148 -12.51 -6.88 0.60
N ASN A 149 -12.57 -7.46 -0.59
CA ASN A 149 -12.68 -6.74 -1.85
C ASN A 149 -13.94 -7.23 -2.58
N TYR A 150 -14.78 -6.29 -3.03
CA TYR A 150 -15.96 -6.58 -3.82
C TYR A 150 -15.92 -5.77 -5.12
N ASN A 151 -15.82 -6.48 -6.24
CA ASN A 151 -15.77 -5.89 -7.58
C ASN A 151 -16.98 -6.35 -8.38
N VAL A 152 -17.82 -5.40 -8.80
CA VAL A 152 -19.02 -5.67 -9.62
C VAL A 152 -19.17 -4.59 -10.67
N GLY A 153 -19.07 -4.98 -11.96
CA GLY A 153 -19.05 -4.00 -13.05
C GLY A 153 -17.97 -2.96 -12.84
N ASP A 154 -18.35 -1.70 -12.84
CA ASP A 154 -17.46 -0.55 -12.70
C ASP A 154 -17.24 -0.10 -11.25
N LEU A 155 -17.84 -0.80 -10.28
CA LEU A 155 -17.73 -0.51 -8.85
C LEU A 155 -16.71 -1.43 -8.19
N ALA A 156 -15.75 -0.83 -7.47
CA ALA A 156 -14.78 -1.54 -6.65
C ALA A 156 -14.85 -1.04 -5.20
N LEU A 157 -15.31 -1.91 -4.29
CA LEU A 157 -15.36 -1.66 -2.86
C LEU A 157 -14.25 -2.41 -2.14
N GLY A 158 -13.79 -1.88 -1.03
CA GLY A 158 -12.79 -2.52 -0.19
C GLY A 158 -13.01 -2.19 1.27
N ALA A 159 -12.69 -3.15 2.13
CA ALA A 159 -12.60 -2.97 3.57
C ALA A 159 -11.35 -3.67 4.07
N GLY A 160 -10.63 -3.05 5.01
CA GLY A 160 -9.42 -3.60 5.58
C GLY A 160 -9.36 -3.33 7.08
N TYR A 161 -8.90 -4.31 7.84
CA TYR A 161 -8.65 -4.21 9.26
C TYR A 161 -7.30 -4.82 9.57
N SER A 162 -6.47 -4.12 10.34
CA SER A 162 -5.23 -4.68 10.86
C SER A 162 -5.04 -4.31 12.32
N GLN A 163 -4.38 -5.20 13.07
CA GLN A 163 -4.14 -5.06 14.50
C GLN A 163 -2.81 -5.68 14.91
N VAL A 164 -2.08 -4.98 15.76
CA VAL A 164 -0.93 -5.50 16.52
C VAL A 164 -1.09 -5.00 17.95
N ASP A 165 -1.23 -5.90 18.90
CA ASP A 165 -1.55 -5.57 20.29
C ASP A 165 -2.84 -4.74 20.39
N ASP A 166 -2.78 -3.57 21.00
CA ASP A 166 -3.89 -2.62 21.10
C ASP A 166 -3.96 -1.64 19.93
N ASP A 167 -2.90 -1.56 19.13
CA ASP A 167 -2.84 -0.70 17.94
C ASP A 167 -3.61 -1.34 16.78
N LYS A 168 -4.56 -0.60 16.21
CA LYS A 168 -5.44 -1.11 15.14
C LYS A 168 -5.85 -0.02 14.15
N GLN A 169 -6.25 -0.45 12.98
CA GLN A 169 -6.86 0.40 11.97
C GLN A 169 -8.05 -0.30 11.30
N LEU A 170 -8.99 0.49 10.84
CA LEU A 170 -10.08 0.11 9.95
C LEU A 170 -10.07 1.05 8.75
N GLY A 171 -10.06 0.49 7.54
CA GLY A 171 -10.15 1.22 6.29
C GLY A 171 -11.35 0.78 5.45
N LEU A 172 -11.98 1.73 4.76
CA LEU A 172 -13.06 1.49 3.81
C LEU A 172 -12.75 2.24 2.52
N ARG A 173 -12.92 1.60 1.36
CA ARG A 173 -12.69 2.17 0.03
C ARG A 173 -13.91 2.00 -0.86
N ALA A 174 -14.14 3.01 -1.71
CA ALA A 174 -15.02 2.89 -2.85
C ALA A 174 -14.39 3.60 -4.05
N LEU A 175 -14.38 2.93 -5.22
CA LEU A 175 -14.00 3.48 -6.52
C LEU A 175 -15.09 3.15 -7.53
N TYR A 176 -15.41 4.11 -8.38
CA TYR A 176 -16.39 3.94 -9.46
C TYR A 176 -15.85 4.51 -10.77
N THR A 177 -15.93 3.71 -11.82
CA THR A 177 -15.52 4.10 -13.18
C THR A 177 -16.75 4.37 -14.03
N PHE A 178 -16.78 5.48 -14.74
CA PHE A 178 -17.84 5.82 -15.68
C PHE A 178 -17.25 6.54 -16.90
N GLY A 179 -17.37 5.89 -18.04
CA GLY A 179 -16.75 6.39 -19.26
C GLY A 179 -15.24 6.56 -19.10
N GLN A 180 -14.76 7.79 -19.23
CA GLN A 180 -13.34 8.14 -19.12
C GLN A 180 -12.93 8.58 -17.69
N PHE A 181 -13.86 8.58 -16.76
CA PHE A 181 -13.62 9.02 -15.39
C PHE A 181 -13.56 7.84 -14.42
N THR A 182 -12.63 7.90 -13.49
CA THR A 182 -12.65 7.07 -12.28
C THR A 182 -12.59 8.01 -11.09
N VAL A 183 -13.51 7.84 -10.15
CA VAL A 183 -13.58 8.64 -8.92
C VAL A 183 -13.76 7.74 -7.72
N GLY A 184 -13.30 8.19 -6.59
CA GLY A 184 -13.51 7.50 -5.33
C GLY A 184 -12.62 7.98 -4.22
N GLY A 185 -12.44 7.14 -3.23
CA GLY A 185 -11.64 7.49 -2.07
C GLY A 185 -11.65 6.39 -1.03
N TYR A 186 -11.02 6.70 0.09
CA TYR A 186 -11.08 5.88 1.29
C TYR A 186 -11.31 6.71 2.55
N TYR A 187 -11.84 6.04 3.54
CA TYR A 187 -11.85 6.45 4.94
C TYR A 187 -11.00 5.47 5.74
N GLN A 188 -10.19 5.98 6.66
CA GLN A 188 -9.43 5.18 7.62
C GLN A 188 -9.59 5.74 9.03
N ARG A 189 -9.81 4.85 10.00
CA ARG A 189 -9.72 5.13 11.43
C ARG A 189 -8.57 4.35 12.03
N ASN A 190 -7.67 5.07 12.68
CA ASN A 190 -6.59 4.51 13.48
C ASN A 190 -6.93 4.64 14.96
N ASP A 191 -6.51 3.66 15.76
CA ASP A 191 -6.54 3.67 17.22
C ASP A 191 -5.21 3.10 17.70
N GLU A 192 -4.39 3.92 18.32
CA GLU A 192 -3.03 3.59 18.74
C GLU A 192 -2.80 3.95 20.21
N THR A 193 -2.13 3.09 20.92
CA THR A 193 -1.84 3.21 22.35
C THR A 193 -1.18 4.54 22.70
N LEU A 194 -0.20 4.97 21.92
CA LEU A 194 0.58 6.17 22.21
C LEU A 194 -0.07 7.45 21.66
N ARG A 195 -0.57 7.39 20.44
CA ARG A 195 -1.08 8.58 19.72
C ARG A 195 -2.59 8.78 19.88
N GLY A 196 -3.30 7.75 20.34
CA GLY A 196 -4.75 7.74 20.46
C GLY A 196 -5.45 7.51 19.12
N THR A 197 -6.62 8.10 18.93
CA THR A 197 -7.42 7.90 17.72
C THR A 197 -7.23 8.99 16.69
N ARG A 198 -7.37 8.62 15.40
CA ARG A 198 -7.33 9.54 14.26
C ARG A 198 -8.25 9.05 13.15
N ASN A 199 -8.87 9.98 12.43
CA ASN A 199 -9.55 9.70 11.16
C ASN A 199 -8.73 10.28 10.01
N ASN A 200 -8.71 9.55 8.89
CA ASN A 200 -8.04 9.93 7.66
C ASN A 200 -9.00 9.70 6.48
N PHE A 201 -9.05 10.64 5.55
CA PHE A 201 -9.87 10.58 4.35
C PHE A 201 -9.03 10.92 3.13
N ARG A 202 -9.28 10.23 2.05
CA ARG A 202 -8.75 10.58 0.73
C ARG A 202 -9.84 10.53 -0.31
N LEU A 203 -9.89 11.56 -1.15
CA LEU A 203 -10.66 11.60 -2.39
C LEU A 203 -9.70 11.64 -3.56
N ALA A 204 -10.03 10.92 -4.62
CA ALA A 204 -9.23 10.84 -5.81
C ALA A 204 -10.11 10.83 -7.07
N GLY A 205 -9.61 11.44 -8.13
CA GLY A 205 -10.22 11.43 -9.44
C GLY A 205 -9.17 11.27 -10.53
N MET A 206 -9.52 10.52 -11.55
CA MET A 206 -8.75 10.35 -12.78
C MET A 206 -9.64 10.62 -13.99
N TYR A 207 -9.10 11.31 -14.98
CA TYR A 207 -9.69 11.47 -16.31
C TYR A 207 -8.74 10.93 -17.36
N ALA A 208 -9.17 9.94 -18.13
CA ALA A 208 -8.40 9.31 -19.19
C ALA A 208 -8.84 9.87 -20.56
N LEU A 209 -7.89 10.43 -21.33
CA LEU A 209 -8.13 10.98 -22.68
C LEU A 209 -7.08 10.43 -23.64
N GLY A 210 -7.42 9.40 -24.39
CA GLY A 210 -6.47 8.72 -25.26
C GLY A 210 -5.28 8.16 -24.49
N ALA A 211 -4.08 8.65 -24.78
CA ALA A 211 -2.86 8.27 -24.06
C ALA A 211 -2.61 9.07 -22.78
N SER A 212 -3.41 10.09 -22.51
CA SER A 212 -3.23 11.01 -21.37
C SER A 212 -4.11 10.62 -20.20
N GLU A 213 -3.56 10.72 -18.98
CA GLU A 213 -4.30 10.53 -17.72
C GLU A 213 -4.04 11.73 -16.81
N PHE A 214 -5.10 12.37 -16.35
CA PHE A 214 -5.07 13.49 -15.42
C PHE A 214 -5.55 13.03 -14.06
N HIS A 215 -4.80 13.34 -13.02
CA HIS A 215 -5.06 12.88 -11.65
C HIS A 215 -5.18 14.03 -10.66
N LEU A 216 -6.16 13.93 -9.78
CA LEU A 216 -6.32 14.81 -8.63
C LEU A 216 -6.55 13.95 -7.38
N ASN A 217 -5.76 14.20 -6.35
CA ASN A 217 -5.91 13.57 -5.05
C ASN A 217 -5.92 14.62 -3.95
N VAL A 218 -6.84 14.48 -2.99
CA VAL A 218 -6.91 15.30 -1.78
C VAL A 218 -7.10 14.38 -0.59
N GLY A 219 -6.17 14.44 0.37
CA GLY A 219 -6.23 13.68 1.62
C GLY A 219 -6.21 14.59 2.84
N ARG A 220 -6.93 14.19 3.89
CA ARG A 220 -6.92 14.86 5.19
C ARG A 220 -6.81 13.83 6.30
N ALA A 221 -5.77 13.96 7.13
CA ALA A 221 -5.65 13.30 8.42
C ALA A 221 -5.96 14.30 9.53
N ASN A 222 -6.89 13.95 10.42
CA ASN A 222 -7.17 14.75 11.61
C ASN A 222 -6.02 14.63 12.63
N SER A 223 -5.99 15.50 13.61
CA SER A 223 -5.06 15.32 14.75
C SER A 223 -5.35 14.02 15.47
N TRP A 224 -4.29 13.40 15.95
CA TRP A 224 -4.38 12.32 16.92
C TRP A 224 -4.99 12.83 18.23
N SER A 225 -5.83 12.06 18.88
CA SER A 225 -6.51 12.49 20.12
C SER A 225 -5.54 12.86 21.24
N ASN A 226 -4.40 12.17 21.32
CA ASN A 226 -3.36 12.41 22.31
C ASN A 226 -2.25 13.35 21.82
N ARG A 227 -2.37 13.94 20.63
CA ARG A 227 -1.38 14.85 20.05
C ARG A 227 -2.09 16.00 19.32
N SER A 228 -2.29 17.10 20.02
CA SER A 228 -2.90 18.30 19.42
C SER A 228 -2.09 18.80 18.25
N ASP A 229 -2.76 19.51 17.32
CA ASP A 229 -2.15 20.15 16.14
C ASP A 229 -1.26 19.21 15.30
N SER A 230 -1.65 17.92 15.22
CA SER A 230 -0.96 16.89 14.44
C SER A 230 -1.70 16.50 13.15
N ALA A 231 -2.66 17.33 12.73
CA ALA A 231 -3.39 17.16 11.49
C ALA A 231 -2.53 17.49 10.26
N ALA A 232 -2.89 16.90 9.11
CA ALA A 232 -2.26 17.28 7.84
C ALA A 232 -3.24 17.15 6.68
N THR A 233 -2.99 17.94 5.62
CA THR A 233 -3.72 17.86 4.37
C THR A 233 -2.74 17.68 3.23
N GLN A 234 -2.96 16.68 2.39
CA GLN A 234 -2.15 16.40 1.20
C GLN A 234 -2.96 16.66 -0.07
N TYR A 235 -2.32 17.32 -1.02
CA TYR A 235 -2.82 17.53 -2.38
C TYR A 235 -1.82 16.95 -3.36
N THR A 236 -2.30 16.23 -4.39
CA THR A 236 -1.47 15.76 -5.49
C THR A 236 -2.19 16.01 -6.81
N LEU A 237 -1.53 16.72 -7.72
CA LEU A 237 -1.90 16.85 -9.11
C LEU A 237 -0.94 16.01 -9.94
N GLY A 238 -1.46 15.20 -10.85
CA GLY A 238 -0.66 14.31 -11.65
C GLY A 238 -1.08 14.30 -13.11
N TYR A 239 -0.10 14.06 -13.96
CA TYR A 239 -0.30 13.80 -15.38
C TYR A 239 0.59 12.65 -15.81
N ASN A 240 -0.01 11.66 -16.48
CA ASN A 240 0.69 10.57 -17.15
C ASN A 240 0.45 10.66 -18.65
N TYR A 241 1.46 10.36 -19.43
CA TYR A 241 1.32 10.12 -20.88
C TYR A 241 1.84 8.73 -21.20
N ASN A 242 0.96 7.86 -21.67
CA ASN A 242 1.25 6.47 -21.99
C ASN A 242 1.88 6.38 -23.39
N LEU A 243 3.21 6.24 -23.46
CA LEU A 243 3.95 6.04 -24.72
C LEU A 243 3.65 4.67 -25.33
N SER A 244 3.37 3.68 -24.48
CA SER A 244 2.97 2.32 -24.84
C SER A 244 2.23 1.65 -23.67
N LYS A 245 1.78 0.41 -23.86
CA LYS A 245 1.22 -0.41 -22.77
C LYS A 245 2.20 -0.65 -21.62
N ARG A 246 3.51 -0.48 -21.83
CA ARG A 246 4.57 -0.77 -20.87
C ARG A 246 5.34 0.47 -20.41
N THR A 247 5.24 1.59 -21.15
CA THR A 247 6.05 2.78 -20.89
C THR A 247 5.17 4.00 -20.75
N LYS A 248 5.36 4.76 -19.70
CA LYS A 248 4.75 6.08 -19.51
C LYS A 248 5.76 7.09 -19.00
N VAL A 249 5.58 8.34 -19.40
CA VAL A 249 6.18 9.50 -18.76
C VAL A 249 5.15 10.11 -17.82
N TYR A 250 5.63 10.71 -16.73
CA TYR A 250 4.73 11.30 -15.74
C TYR A 250 5.30 12.59 -15.16
N THR A 251 4.40 13.42 -14.65
CA THR A 251 4.75 14.57 -13.82
C THR A 251 3.74 14.72 -12.68
N TYR A 252 4.22 15.07 -11.49
CA TYR A 252 3.40 15.28 -10.30
C TYR A 252 3.83 16.52 -9.55
N TYR A 253 2.83 17.21 -8.99
CA TYR A 253 3.03 18.18 -7.94
C TYR A 253 2.31 17.70 -6.70
N THR A 254 3.02 17.62 -5.59
CA THR A 254 2.47 17.23 -4.29
C THR A 254 2.78 18.33 -3.26
N ARG A 255 1.78 18.67 -2.45
CA ARG A 255 1.91 19.52 -1.29
C ARG A 255 1.26 18.86 -0.09
N ILE A 256 1.95 18.92 1.06
CA ILE A 256 1.42 18.51 2.36
C ILE A 256 1.53 19.71 3.29
N ASN A 257 0.38 20.16 3.80
CA ASN A 257 0.32 21.18 4.83
C ASN A 257 0.23 20.47 6.18
N ASN A 258 1.25 20.62 7.00
CA ASN A 258 1.37 20.01 8.32
C ASN A 258 0.89 20.97 9.42
N GLY A 259 0.11 20.49 10.40
CA GLY A 259 -0.08 21.20 11.65
C GLY A 259 1.22 21.25 12.46
N GLY A 260 1.32 22.14 13.47
CA GLY A 260 2.56 22.40 14.20
C GLY A 260 3.23 21.17 14.81
N ASN A 261 2.45 20.14 15.14
CA ASN A 261 2.97 18.85 15.66
C ASN A 261 2.92 17.71 14.62
N ALA A 262 2.50 17.98 13.37
CA ALA A 262 2.50 16.98 12.31
C ALA A 262 3.87 16.91 11.61
N ARG A 263 4.23 15.73 11.12
CA ARG A 263 5.47 15.51 10.35
C ARG A 263 5.20 14.47 9.26
N TYR A 264 4.45 14.86 8.24
CA TYR A 264 4.18 14.06 7.05
C TYR A 264 4.99 14.55 5.86
N GLY A 265 5.41 13.61 5.01
CA GLY A 265 6.37 13.90 3.93
C GLY A 265 7.82 13.91 4.43
N ASP A 266 8.76 14.16 3.50
CA ASP A 266 10.19 14.26 3.82
C ASP A 266 10.51 15.69 4.30
N VAL A 267 10.26 15.94 5.59
CA VAL A 267 10.47 17.24 6.25
C VAL A 267 11.43 17.11 7.44
N SER A 268 12.23 18.15 7.68
CA SER A 268 13.26 18.16 8.72
C SER A 268 12.68 18.24 10.14
N ALA A 269 11.53 18.90 10.33
CA ALA A 269 10.90 19.09 11.63
C ALA A 269 9.37 19.02 11.55
N ALA A 270 8.73 18.78 12.71
CA ALA A 270 7.28 18.92 12.83
C ALA A 270 6.85 20.36 12.52
N GLY A 271 5.68 20.52 11.94
CA GLY A 271 5.12 21.81 11.53
C GLY A 271 5.63 22.33 10.19
N ASN A 272 6.69 21.74 9.63
CA ASN A 272 7.16 22.12 8.29
C ASN A 272 6.27 21.51 7.21
N ASP A 273 5.86 22.33 6.27
CA ASP A 273 5.14 21.90 5.07
C ASP A 273 6.09 21.20 4.09
N PHE A 274 5.55 20.24 3.35
CA PHE A 274 6.25 19.57 2.26
C PHE A 274 5.69 19.99 0.91
N SER A 275 6.56 20.20 -0.07
CA SER A 275 6.16 20.33 -1.47
C SER A 275 7.19 19.68 -2.39
N SER A 276 6.72 19.07 -3.46
CA SER A 276 7.57 18.40 -4.44
C SER A 276 6.97 18.49 -5.83
N PHE A 277 7.85 18.69 -6.80
CA PHE A 277 7.55 18.52 -8.21
C PHE A 277 8.43 17.39 -8.76
N ALA A 278 7.82 16.40 -9.37
CA ALA A 278 8.49 15.22 -9.90
C ALA A 278 8.19 15.04 -11.39
N VAL A 279 9.21 14.64 -12.15
CA VAL A 279 9.09 14.19 -13.54
C VAL A 279 9.82 12.85 -13.65
N GLY A 280 9.24 11.89 -14.37
CA GLY A 280 9.87 10.59 -14.49
C GLY A 280 9.35 9.74 -15.64
N VAL A 281 9.99 8.58 -15.76
CA VAL A 281 9.61 7.52 -16.70
C VAL A 281 9.34 6.25 -15.90
N ARG A 282 8.26 5.56 -16.22
CA ARG A 282 7.99 4.21 -15.73
C ARG A 282 8.00 3.25 -16.91
N HIS A 283 8.73 2.16 -16.77
CA HIS A 283 8.75 1.07 -17.75
C HIS A 283 8.53 -0.27 -17.04
N ASN A 284 7.65 -1.11 -17.61
CA ASN A 284 7.41 -2.48 -17.14
C ASN A 284 7.91 -3.43 -18.25
N PHE A 285 8.74 -4.37 -17.90
CA PHE A 285 9.31 -5.38 -18.80
C PHE A 285 8.36 -6.52 -19.12
#